data_0417ae20382230a76ff5947770f57693
#
_entry.id   0417ae20382230a76ff5947770f57693
#
_cell.length_a   1.000
_cell.length_b   1.000
_cell.length_c   1.000
_cell.angle_alpha   90.00
_cell.angle_beta   90.00
_cell.angle_gamma   90.00
#
_symmetry.space_group_name_H-M   'P 1'
#
loop_
_entity.id
_entity.type
_entity.pdbx_description
1 polymer ?
#
loop_
_entity_poly.entity_id
_entity_poly.type
_entity_poly.pdbx_seq_one_letter_code
_entity_poly.pdbx_strand_id
1 'polypeptide(L)' 'MAKYVCTVCGYEYDPSEGDPDSGIAAGTAFDDIPDDWVCPVCGATKDMFEPA' A
#
# COMPACT_ATOMS: atom_id res chain seq x y z
N MET A 1 3.54 -12.12 -4.36
CA MET A 1 3.75 -10.68 -4.55
C MET A 1 4.40 -10.10 -3.30
N ALA A 2 5.29 -9.15 -3.47
CA ALA A 2 6.03 -8.58 -2.34
C ALA A 2 5.13 -7.65 -1.50
N LYS A 3 5.26 -7.75 -0.18
CA LYS A 3 4.61 -6.81 0.73
C LYS A 3 5.42 -5.51 0.78
N TYR A 4 4.75 -4.42 1.07
CA TYR A 4 5.38 -3.12 1.21
C TYR A 4 5.02 -2.53 2.57
N VAL A 5 5.97 -1.84 3.19
CA VAL A 5 5.78 -1.24 4.51
C VAL A 5 5.93 0.27 4.41
N CYS A 6 4.99 0.97 5.05
CA CYS A 6 5.07 2.43 5.18
C CYS A 6 6.19 2.78 6.16
N THR A 7 7.17 3.56 5.70
CA THR A 7 8.30 3.94 6.55
C THR A 7 7.95 5.00 7.58
N VAL A 8 6.75 5.60 7.48
CA VAL A 8 6.30 6.64 8.40
C VAL A 8 5.57 6.06 9.61
N CYS A 9 4.62 5.13 9.39
CA CYS A 9 3.80 4.60 10.48
C CYS A 9 3.91 3.09 10.68
N GLY A 10 4.56 2.38 9.75
CA GLY A 10 4.71 0.93 9.84
C GLY A 10 3.55 0.13 9.26
N TYR A 11 2.59 0.77 8.60
CA TYR A 11 1.51 0.06 7.92
C TYR A 11 2.08 -0.85 6.84
N GLU A 12 1.57 -2.08 6.77
CA GLU A 12 2.04 -3.06 5.80
C GLU A 12 0.96 -3.30 4.75
N TYR A 13 1.29 -3.03 3.48
CA TYR A 13 0.42 -3.37 2.38
C TYR A 13 0.68 -4.80 1.93
N ASP A 14 -0.34 -5.65 2.05
CA ASP A 14 -0.28 -7.03 1.59
C ASP A 14 -1.05 -7.14 0.27
N PRO A 15 -0.36 -7.38 -0.87
CA PRO A 15 -1.06 -7.50 -2.15
C PRO A 15 -2.14 -8.56 -2.19
N SER A 16 -2.02 -9.63 -1.40
CA SER A 16 -3.04 -10.68 -1.39
C SER A 16 -4.35 -10.23 -0.74
N GLU A 17 -4.30 -9.19 0.07
CA GLU A 17 -5.48 -8.64 0.74
C GLU A 17 -5.94 -7.33 0.11
N GLY A 18 -5.02 -6.57 -0.49
CA GLY A 18 -5.32 -5.26 -1.05
C GLY A 18 -5.67 -4.23 0.01
N ASP A 19 -6.39 -3.21 -0.39
CA ASP A 19 -6.90 -2.17 0.51
C ASP A 19 -8.33 -1.80 0.06
N PRO A 20 -9.30 -2.67 0.35
CA PRO A 20 -10.67 -2.48 -0.15
C PRO A 20 -11.32 -1.18 0.34
N ASP A 21 -10.93 -0.68 1.51
CA ASP A 21 -11.46 0.59 2.02
C ASP A 21 -11.06 1.78 1.15
N SER A 22 -9.95 1.67 0.44
CA SER A 22 -9.49 2.69 -0.51
C SER A 22 -9.76 2.30 -1.97
N GLY A 23 -10.51 1.21 -2.20
CA GLY A 23 -10.85 0.76 -3.54
C GLY A 23 -9.77 -0.07 -4.22
N ILE A 24 -8.83 -0.60 -3.47
CA ILE A 24 -7.75 -1.45 -4.00
C ILE A 24 -8.15 -2.91 -3.81
N ALA A 25 -8.46 -3.59 -4.89
CA ALA A 25 -8.90 -4.97 -4.84
C ALA A 25 -7.78 -5.91 -4.36
N ALA A 26 -8.17 -7.00 -3.69
CA ALA A 26 -7.25 -8.08 -3.36
C ALA A 26 -6.58 -8.61 -4.64
N GLY A 27 -5.28 -8.89 -4.57
CA GLY A 27 -4.51 -9.34 -5.72
C GLY A 27 -3.86 -8.21 -6.51
N THR A 28 -3.99 -6.97 -6.07
CA THR A 28 -3.35 -5.83 -6.73
C THR A 28 -1.91 -5.67 -6.25
N ALA A 29 -0.96 -5.77 -7.17
CA ALA A 29 0.44 -5.50 -6.83
C ALA A 29 0.61 -4.03 -6.44
N PHE A 30 1.60 -3.75 -5.59
CA PHE A 30 1.83 -2.39 -5.12
C PHE A 30 2.06 -1.43 -6.30
N ASP A 31 2.81 -1.87 -7.32
CA ASP A 31 3.11 -1.06 -8.50
C ASP A 31 1.88 -0.73 -9.35
N ASP A 32 0.81 -1.52 -9.21
CA ASP A 32 -0.43 -1.32 -9.95
C ASP A 32 -1.39 -0.38 -9.23
N ILE A 33 -1.07 0.02 -8.01
CA ILE A 33 -1.90 0.97 -7.26
C ILE A 33 -1.75 2.37 -7.88
N PRO A 34 -2.84 3.14 -8.05
CA PRO A 34 -2.74 4.51 -8.56
C PRO A 34 -1.78 5.37 -7.75
N ASP A 35 -1.10 6.29 -8.42
CA ASP A 35 -0.10 7.14 -7.77
C ASP A 35 -0.69 8.08 -6.71
N ASP A 36 -1.98 8.35 -6.77
CA ASP A 36 -2.66 9.20 -5.80
C ASP A 36 -3.12 8.45 -4.55
N TRP A 37 -2.90 7.13 -4.49
CA TRP A 37 -3.19 6.35 -3.29
C TRP A 37 -2.21 6.73 -2.19
N VAL A 38 -2.72 6.79 -0.97
CA VAL A 38 -1.91 7.12 0.20
C VAL A 38 -2.13 6.07 1.28
N CYS A 39 -1.19 6.02 2.23
CA CYS A 39 -1.30 5.12 3.38
C CYS A 39 -2.63 5.37 4.12
N PRO A 40 -3.43 4.32 4.36
CA PRO A 40 -4.73 4.50 5.03
C PRO A 40 -4.59 4.84 6.51
N VAL A 41 -3.39 4.72 7.08
CA VAL A 41 -3.15 4.98 8.50
C VAL A 41 -2.62 6.40 8.71
N CYS A 42 -1.59 6.80 7.97
CA CYS A 42 -0.92 8.09 8.20
C CYS A 42 -1.00 9.06 7.01
N GLY A 43 -1.48 8.61 5.86
CA GLY A 43 -1.59 9.45 4.67
C GLY A 43 -0.28 9.63 3.90
N ALA A 44 0.76 8.87 4.19
CA ALA A 44 2.01 8.94 3.45
C ALA A 44 1.81 8.50 2.00
N THR A 45 2.54 9.14 1.09
CA THR A 45 2.47 8.80 -0.33
C THR A 45 3.22 7.50 -0.62
N LYS A 46 3.00 6.95 -1.83
CA LYS A 46 3.58 5.66 -2.22
C LYS A 46 5.11 5.65 -2.13
N ASP A 47 5.75 6.79 -2.37
CA ASP A 47 7.21 6.89 -2.33
C ASP A 47 7.79 6.71 -0.92
N MET A 48 6.95 6.74 0.11
CA MET A 48 7.36 6.46 1.49
C MET A 48 7.31 4.98 1.84
N PHE A 49 6.90 4.13 0.90
CA PHE A 49 6.81 2.69 1.12
C PHE A 49 8.06 2.00 0.60
N GLU A 50 8.49 0.97 1.31
CA GLU A 50 9.62 0.13 0.92
C GLU A 50 9.21 -1.33 0.90
N PRO A 51 9.84 -2.17 0.05
CA PRO A 51 9.62 -3.62 0.11
C PRO A 51 9.93 -4.14 1.51
N ALA A 52 9.00 -4.92 2.00
CA ALA A 52 9.16 -5.52 3.34
C ALA A 52 9.98 -6.80 3.28
#